data_cd99594e1bd543216eef978f98e7a887
#
_entry.id   cd99594e1bd543216eef978f98e7a887
#
_cell.length_a   1.000
_cell.length_b   1.000
_cell.length_c   1.000
_cell.angle_alpha   90.00
_cell.angle_beta   90.00
_cell.angle_gamma   90.00
#
_symmetry.space_group_name_H-M   'P 1'
#
loop_
_entity.id
_entity.type
_entity.pdbx_description
1 polymer ?
#
loop_
_entity_poly.entity_id
_entity_poly.type
_entity_poly.pdbx_seq_one_letter_code
_entity_poly.pdbx_strand_id
1 'polypeptide(L)'
;MIDRVKILVGLLALIANGGNSFAQPDTDGGGSLTRLEGGGYVDEDTVRTARETLSHSVTLPEWKNPSAFEKDVFTFTRIIFWADPAKQVERGGFGGGGFGGGFGFGRRGWVVDYPDADLNFSHRLQQLTSMKVDPDARVMKLTNPDLFDFPFIYMEHIERMTLRPAEVLALQKYLKAGGVLLVNDFWGALAWKNLRDEISKVLPGRTWTELTMEHPIFHSVFNLQGPMSRLRVPSMQRWNTDYNPNDPNSNPTASYRGEGYETMHVQALLDDKQRIMVLAIHNSDISDGWEREGEYMDYFKLFSEARSYPLGINIIFYLMTH
;
A
#
# COMPACT_ATOMS: atom_id res chain seq x y z
N MET A 1 -19.19 55.68 -29.55
CA MET A 1 -19.74 55.90 -28.21
C MET A 1 -19.23 54.76 -27.36
N ILE A 2 -18.32 55.12 -26.48
CA ILE A 2 -17.39 54.26 -25.77
C ILE A 2 -17.98 54.08 -24.37
N ASP A 3 -18.03 52.82 -23.87
CA ASP A 3 -18.15 52.65 -22.42
C ASP A 3 -17.12 51.65 -21.92
N ARG A 4 -16.35 52.15 -20.98
CA ARG A 4 -15.20 51.52 -20.33
C ARG A 4 -15.68 50.70 -19.13
N VAL A 5 -15.28 49.44 -19.08
CA VAL A 5 -15.36 48.66 -17.84
C VAL A 5 -14.03 48.78 -17.09
N LYS A 6 -14.10 49.33 -15.89
CA LYS A 6 -12.97 49.49 -14.96
C LYS A 6 -12.69 48.20 -14.23
N ILE A 7 -11.47 47.68 -14.35
CA ILE A 7 -10.92 46.65 -13.51
C ILE A 7 -10.45 47.29 -12.20
N LEU A 8 -10.98 46.84 -11.08
CA LEU A 8 -10.55 47.28 -9.74
C LEU A 8 -9.59 46.23 -9.19
N VAL A 9 -8.30 46.55 -9.16
CA VAL A 9 -7.27 45.81 -8.45
C VAL A 9 -7.25 46.35 -7.02
N GLY A 10 -7.69 45.51 -6.07
CA GLY A 10 -7.60 45.83 -4.66
C GLY A 10 -6.46 45.03 -4.01
N LEU A 11 -5.33 45.68 -3.83
CA LEU A 11 -4.21 45.20 -3.01
C LEU A 11 -4.53 45.54 -1.55
N LEU A 12 -4.70 44.55 -0.68
CA LEU A 12 -4.73 44.76 0.77
C LEU A 12 -3.70 43.84 1.41
N ALA A 13 -2.54 44.41 1.74
CA ALA A 13 -1.61 43.84 2.69
C ALA A 13 -2.12 44.19 4.10
N LEU A 14 -2.38 43.16 4.92
CA LEU A 14 -2.52 43.30 6.36
C LEU A 14 -1.61 42.31 7.03
N ILE A 15 -0.51 42.82 7.55
CA ILE A 15 0.33 42.14 8.55
C ILE A 15 -0.41 42.23 9.89
N ALA A 16 -0.80 41.11 10.45
CA ALA A 16 -1.17 41.04 11.85
C ALA A 16 -0.55 39.77 12.44
N ASN A 17 0.45 39.96 13.30
CA ASN A 17 0.94 38.97 14.25
C ASN A 17 -0.19 38.60 15.19
N GLY A 18 -0.60 37.35 15.18
CA GLY A 18 -1.52 36.77 16.14
C GLY A 18 -1.46 35.29 16.01
N GLY A 19 -0.81 34.61 16.96
CA GLY A 19 -0.81 33.16 17.03
C GLY A 19 -2.23 32.63 17.20
N ASN A 20 -2.81 32.18 16.13
CA ASN A 20 -3.99 31.34 16.14
C ASN A 20 -3.56 29.91 15.83
N SER A 21 -3.52 29.09 16.88
CA SER A 21 -3.62 27.65 16.73
C SER A 21 -4.95 27.39 16.03
N PHE A 22 -4.91 27.04 14.75
CA PHE A 22 -6.07 26.48 14.11
C PHE A 22 -6.37 25.15 14.81
N ALA A 23 -7.37 25.17 15.67
CA ALA A 23 -8.00 23.97 16.15
C ALA A 23 -8.46 23.16 14.92
N GLN A 24 -7.94 21.97 14.76
CA GLN A 24 -8.48 21.03 13.77
C GLN A 24 -9.95 20.77 14.12
N PRO A 25 -10.83 20.77 13.13
CA PRO A 25 -12.21 20.38 13.40
C PRO A 25 -12.21 18.92 13.87
N ASP A 26 -12.76 18.69 15.04
CA ASP A 26 -13.16 17.37 15.52
C ASP A 26 -14.23 16.85 14.56
N THR A 27 -13.87 15.86 13.75
CA THR A 27 -14.79 15.27 12.76
C THR A 27 -15.36 13.95 13.27
N ASP A 28 -16.31 14.04 14.17
CA ASP A 28 -17.40 13.09 14.20
C ASP A 28 -18.52 13.67 13.32
N GLY A 29 -18.51 13.37 12.01
CA GLY A 29 -19.63 13.67 11.12
C GLY A 29 -19.40 14.58 9.91
N GLY A 30 -18.19 14.74 9.41
CA GLY A 30 -17.92 15.43 8.13
C GLY A 30 -16.97 14.60 7.28
N GLY A 31 -17.16 14.60 5.97
CA GLY A 31 -16.42 13.81 4.99
C GLY A 31 -14.94 13.62 5.33
N SER A 32 -14.49 12.38 5.22
CA SER A 32 -13.16 11.96 5.66
C SER A 32 -12.09 12.36 4.62
N LEU A 33 -11.64 13.63 4.68
CA LEU A 33 -10.56 14.10 3.83
C LEU A 33 -9.21 13.61 4.34
N THR A 34 -8.54 12.81 3.53
CA THR A 34 -7.18 12.33 3.80
C THR A 34 -6.18 13.04 2.90
N ARG A 35 -5.07 13.51 3.46
CA ARG A 35 -4.01 14.17 2.73
C ARG A 35 -3.13 13.14 2.03
N LEU A 36 -2.84 13.37 0.76
CA LEU A 36 -1.95 12.56 -0.06
C LEU A 36 -0.46 12.91 0.17
N GLU A 37 0.43 12.00 -0.15
CA GLU A 37 1.88 12.19 -0.06
C GLU A 37 2.35 13.30 -1.02
N GLY A 38 1.94 13.26 -2.28
CA GLY A 38 2.24 14.27 -3.29
C GLY A 38 1.54 15.62 -3.09
N GLY A 39 0.76 15.77 -2.02
CA GLY A 39 -0.06 16.95 -1.74
C GLY A 39 -1.49 16.79 -2.23
N GLY A 40 -2.37 17.70 -1.79
CA GLY A 40 -3.81 17.55 -2.04
C GLY A 40 -4.51 16.65 -1.02
N TYR A 41 -5.78 16.36 -1.30
CA TYR A 41 -6.64 15.57 -0.42
C TYR A 41 -7.51 14.63 -1.23
N VAL A 42 -7.79 13.47 -0.67
CA VAL A 42 -8.77 12.51 -1.17
C VAL A 42 -9.92 12.38 -0.17
N ASP A 43 -11.14 12.31 -0.67
CA ASP A 43 -12.33 12.08 0.14
C ASP A 43 -12.63 10.58 0.19
N GLU A 44 -12.43 9.98 1.37
CA GLU A 44 -12.61 8.55 1.62
C GLU A 44 -14.06 8.06 1.41
N ASP A 45 -15.04 8.95 1.43
CA ASP A 45 -16.45 8.59 1.24
C ASP A 45 -16.85 8.58 -0.24
N THR A 46 -16.13 9.33 -1.07
CA THR A 46 -16.49 9.50 -2.49
C THR A 46 -15.53 8.83 -3.46
N VAL A 47 -14.24 8.68 -3.11
CA VAL A 47 -13.25 8.03 -3.97
C VAL A 47 -13.64 6.57 -4.27
N ARG A 48 -13.48 6.16 -5.53
CA ARG A 48 -13.81 4.81 -6.01
C ARG A 48 -12.66 4.14 -6.74
N THR A 49 -11.83 4.93 -7.42
CA THR A 49 -10.71 4.44 -8.23
C THR A 49 -9.43 5.23 -7.96
N ALA A 50 -8.30 4.61 -8.25
CA ALA A 50 -7.00 5.26 -8.15
C ALA A 50 -6.85 6.43 -9.14
N ARG A 51 -7.56 6.38 -10.28
CA ARG A 51 -7.55 7.44 -11.30
C ARG A 51 -8.20 8.75 -10.88
N GLU A 52 -9.06 8.72 -9.87
CA GLU A 52 -9.70 9.93 -9.34
C GLU A 52 -8.75 10.78 -8.50
N THR A 53 -7.55 10.26 -8.22
CA THR A 53 -6.55 10.90 -7.37
C THR A 53 -5.37 11.36 -8.22
N LEU A 54 -4.83 12.54 -7.91
CA LEU A 54 -3.66 13.07 -8.60
C LEU A 54 -2.43 12.21 -8.28
N SER A 55 -1.79 11.74 -9.33
CA SER A 55 -0.48 11.11 -9.27
C SER A 55 0.61 12.15 -9.01
N HIS A 56 1.65 11.75 -8.32
CA HIS A 56 2.90 12.50 -8.25
C HIS A 56 3.96 12.01 -9.25
N SER A 57 3.69 10.90 -9.94
CA SER A 57 4.56 10.39 -11.00
C SER A 57 4.49 11.24 -12.27
N VAL A 58 5.53 11.18 -13.10
CA VAL A 58 5.66 11.97 -14.33
C VAL A 58 4.61 11.57 -15.37
N THR A 59 4.24 10.30 -15.42
CA THR A 59 3.22 9.78 -16.33
C THR A 59 2.52 8.57 -15.71
N LEU A 60 1.19 8.55 -15.78
CA LEU A 60 0.40 7.36 -15.45
C LEU A 60 0.25 6.47 -16.68
N PRO A 61 0.41 5.15 -16.54
CA PRO A 61 0.15 4.24 -17.64
C PRO A 61 -1.33 4.21 -18.02
N GLU A 62 -1.61 4.18 -19.32
CA GLU A 62 -2.96 4.08 -19.85
C GLU A 62 -3.08 2.87 -20.76
N TRP A 63 -4.14 2.09 -20.61
CA TRP A 63 -4.51 1.02 -21.54
C TRP A 63 -6.02 0.79 -21.52
N LYS A 64 -6.49 0.05 -22.50
CA LYS A 64 -7.88 -0.38 -22.59
C LYS A 64 -7.94 -1.88 -22.87
N ASN A 65 -8.79 -2.57 -22.16
CA ASN A 65 -9.09 -3.96 -22.47
C ASN A 65 -10.09 -4.05 -23.65
N PRO A 66 -10.04 -5.12 -24.45
CA PRO A 66 -11.10 -5.40 -25.42
C PRO A 66 -12.46 -5.50 -24.72
N SER A 67 -13.53 -5.05 -25.37
CA SER A 67 -14.89 -5.03 -24.82
C SER A 67 -15.39 -6.39 -24.33
N ALA A 68 -14.89 -7.49 -24.90
CA ALA A 68 -15.18 -8.85 -24.46
C ALA A 68 -14.69 -9.16 -23.02
N PHE A 69 -13.73 -8.39 -22.51
CA PHE A 69 -13.11 -8.57 -21.20
C PHE A 69 -13.36 -7.38 -20.25
N GLU A 70 -14.36 -6.56 -20.53
CA GLU A 70 -14.64 -5.34 -19.76
C GLU A 70 -15.00 -5.64 -18.29
N LYS A 71 -15.56 -6.82 -18.02
CA LYS A 71 -15.97 -7.27 -16.68
C LYS A 71 -15.18 -8.48 -16.14
N ASP A 72 -14.42 -9.15 -16.99
CA ASP A 72 -13.63 -10.32 -16.64
C ASP A 72 -12.15 -9.93 -16.56
N VAL A 73 -11.83 -9.12 -15.56
CA VAL A 73 -10.51 -8.55 -15.33
C VAL A 73 -10.09 -8.72 -13.87
N PHE A 74 -8.80 -8.87 -13.64
CA PHE A 74 -8.25 -8.67 -12.30
C PHE A 74 -8.27 -7.18 -11.95
N THR A 75 -8.74 -6.84 -10.77
CA THR A 75 -8.74 -5.46 -10.26
C THR A 75 -7.89 -5.37 -9.00
N PHE A 76 -6.87 -4.53 -9.01
CA PHE A 76 -6.16 -4.17 -7.79
C PHE A 76 -7.08 -3.36 -6.90
N THR A 77 -7.32 -3.84 -5.68
CA THR A 77 -8.32 -3.23 -4.78
C THR A 77 -7.68 -2.84 -3.46
N ARG A 78 -7.48 -1.55 -3.25
CA ARG A 78 -6.93 -0.98 -2.03
C ARG A 78 -8.02 -0.74 -0.99
N ILE A 79 -7.72 -1.07 0.27
CA ILE A 79 -8.66 -0.89 1.38
C ILE A 79 -8.35 0.35 2.20
N ILE A 80 -9.36 1.21 2.35
CA ILE A 80 -9.38 2.31 3.30
C ILE A 80 -9.63 1.74 4.69
N PHE A 81 -8.73 1.99 5.63
CA PHE A 81 -8.86 1.57 7.01
C PHE A 81 -8.59 2.71 7.99
N TRP A 82 -9.10 2.59 9.20
CA TRP A 82 -8.84 3.55 10.26
C TRP A 82 -7.47 3.32 10.91
N ALA A 83 -6.65 4.38 10.95
CA ALA A 83 -5.38 4.38 11.67
C ALA A 83 -5.54 5.09 13.02
N ASP A 84 -5.48 4.35 14.12
CA ASP A 84 -5.65 4.86 15.48
C ASP A 84 -4.39 5.63 15.92
N PRO A 85 -4.48 6.94 16.16
CA PRO A 85 -3.34 7.74 16.59
C PRO A 85 -2.80 7.38 17.97
N ALA A 86 -3.58 6.68 18.80
CA ALA A 86 -3.17 6.24 20.13
C ALA A 86 -2.29 4.97 20.10
N LYS A 87 -2.30 4.21 19.00
CA LYS A 87 -1.44 3.04 18.87
C LYS A 87 0.02 3.45 18.78
N GLN A 88 0.87 2.73 19.51
CA GLN A 88 2.29 2.93 19.50
C GLN A 88 2.90 2.41 18.18
N VAL A 89 3.86 3.16 17.65
CA VAL A 89 4.70 2.76 16.52
C VAL A 89 6.17 2.84 16.95
N GLU A 90 7.02 2.07 16.34
CA GLU A 90 8.43 2.07 16.66
C GLU A 90 9.09 3.40 16.30
N ARG A 91 9.96 3.92 17.22
CA ARG A 91 10.76 5.11 16.95
C ARG A 91 11.85 4.74 15.95
N GLY A 92 11.73 5.22 14.73
CA GLY A 92 12.71 4.93 13.65
C GLY A 92 12.10 4.22 12.44
N GLY A 93 10.87 3.71 12.54
CA GLY A 93 10.04 3.35 11.40
C GLY A 93 9.47 4.60 10.70
N PHE A 94 8.78 4.41 9.59
CA PHE A 94 8.12 5.50 8.84
C PHE A 94 7.14 6.33 9.68
N GLY A 95 6.63 5.80 10.79
CA GLY A 95 5.71 6.48 11.70
C GLY A 95 6.33 7.36 12.77
N GLY A 96 7.67 7.39 12.91
CA GLY A 96 8.39 8.07 14.01
C GLY A 96 9.34 9.16 13.51
N GLY A 97 8.80 10.30 13.08
CA GLY A 97 9.44 11.62 13.02
C GLY A 97 10.92 11.68 12.64
N GLY A 98 11.25 11.75 11.36
CA GLY A 98 12.61 11.96 10.87
C GLY A 98 12.77 13.02 9.79
N PHE A 99 11.71 13.65 9.31
CA PHE A 99 11.80 14.86 8.50
C PHE A 99 10.69 15.84 8.89
N GLY A 100 11.09 16.95 9.52
CA GLY A 100 10.30 18.13 9.76
C GLY A 100 8.94 17.90 10.43
N GLY A 101 8.84 18.07 11.75
CA GLY A 101 7.60 17.99 12.50
C GLY A 101 6.46 18.68 11.78
N GLY A 102 5.38 17.98 11.51
CA GLY A 102 4.15 18.55 11.04
C GLY A 102 3.32 17.77 10.04
N PHE A 103 3.86 16.78 9.36
CA PHE A 103 3.07 16.00 8.41
C PHE A 103 2.68 14.66 9.04
N GLY A 104 1.44 14.61 9.52
CA GLY A 104 0.90 13.47 10.25
C GLY A 104 0.68 12.22 9.39
N PHE A 105 1.73 11.54 8.96
CA PHE A 105 1.65 10.21 8.37
C PHE A 105 1.03 9.17 9.33
N GLY A 106 0.95 9.49 10.63
CA GLY A 106 0.40 8.61 11.66
C GLY A 106 -1.10 8.31 11.58
N ARG A 107 -1.86 9.00 10.73
CA ARG A 107 -3.32 8.79 10.57
C ARG A 107 -3.72 8.15 9.23
N ARG A 108 -2.77 7.82 8.32
CA ARG A 108 -3.07 7.70 6.90
C ARG A 108 -2.43 6.52 6.19
N GLY A 109 -2.17 5.40 6.88
CA GLY A 109 -1.46 4.26 6.30
C GLY A 109 -1.94 3.81 4.92
N TRP A 110 -3.24 3.89 4.63
CA TRP A 110 -3.80 3.40 3.38
C TRP A 110 -3.45 4.26 2.13
N VAL A 111 -3.02 5.53 2.30
CA VAL A 111 -2.66 6.44 1.17
C VAL A 111 -1.17 6.48 0.86
N VAL A 112 -0.35 5.71 1.56
CA VAL A 112 1.07 5.60 1.23
C VAL A 112 1.20 4.94 -0.14
N ASP A 113 2.15 5.40 -0.96
CA ASP A 113 2.38 4.93 -2.34
C ASP A 113 1.16 5.02 -3.28
N TYR A 114 0.04 5.55 -2.81
CA TYR A 114 -1.20 5.69 -3.56
C TYR A 114 -1.24 7.04 -4.31
N PRO A 115 -1.71 7.11 -5.55
CA PRO A 115 -2.30 6.05 -6.38
C PRO A 115 -1.30 5.31 -7.27
N ASP A 116 -0.03 5.74 -7.27
CA ASP A 116 0.96 5.38 -8.27
C ASP A 116 1.33 3.89 -8.22
N ALA A 117 1.52 3.34 -7.02
CA ALA A 117 1.81 1.92 -6.85
C ALA A 117 0.70 1.03 -7.45
N ASP A 118 -0.57 1.36 -7.21
CA ASP A 118 -1.72 0.59 -7.69
C ASP A 118 -1.80 0.58 -9.22
N LEU A 119 -1.60 1.74 -9.84
CA LEU A 119 -1.70 1.92 -11.28
C LEU A 119 -0.51 1.34 -12.03
N ASN A 120 0.71 1.57 -11.53
CA ASN A 120 1.94 1.04 -12.13
C ASN A 120 1.98 -0.49 -12.02
N PHE A 121 1.64 -1.04 -10.83
CA PHE A 121 1.58 -2.49 -10.66
C PHE A 121 0.53 -3.13 -11.58
N SER A 122 -0.67 -2.57 -11.65
CA SER A 122 -1.73 -3.03 -12.55
C SER A 122 -1.26 -3.06 -14.01
N HIS A 123 -0.56 -2.01 -14.46
CA HIS A 123 0.00 -1.94 -15.80
C HIS A 123 1.06 -3.03 -16.05
N ARG A 124 1.99 -3.22 -15.12
CA ARG A 124 3.02 -4.26 -15.26
C ARG A 124 2.45 -5.67 -15.24
N LEU A 125 1.44 -5.91 -14.41
CA LEU A 125 0.72 -7.19 -14.42
C LEU A 125 0.05 -7.45 -15.77
N GLN A 126 -0.60 -6.44 -16.37
CA GLN A 126 -1.18 -6.50 -17.71
C GLN A 126 -0.13 -6.76 -18.80
N GLN A 127 1.06 -6.13 -18.69
CA GLN A 127 2.12 -6.26 -19.69
C GLN A 127 2.86 -7.60 -19.62
N LEU A 128 3.12 -8.11 -18.43
CA LEU A 128 4.03 -9.22 -18.19
C LEU A 128 3.32 -10.57 -18.02
N THR A 129 1.99 -10.57 -18.08
CA THR A 129 1.18 -11.80 -17.98
C THR A 129 0.08 -11.85 -19.04
N SER A 130 -0.65 -12.96 -19.10
CA SER A 130 -1.86 -13.10 -19.92
C SER A 130 -3.12 -12.53 -19.25
N MET A 131 -3.02 -12.09 -17.99
CA MET A 131 -4.15 -11.54 -17.24
C MET A 131 -4.65 -10.25 -17.89
N LYS A 132 -5.97 -10.09 -17.90
CA LYS A 132 -6.60 -8.79 -18.18
C LYS A 132 -6.77 -8.06 -16.85
N VAL A 133 -6.32 -6.80 -16.80
CA VAL A 133 -6.26 -6.02 -15.58
C VAL A 133 -7.08 -4.74 -15.75
N ASP A 134 -7.84 -4.38 -14.74
CA ASP A 134 -8.57 -3.11 -14.68
C ASP A 134 -7.56 -1.93 -14.68
N PRO A 135 -7.66 -0.99 -15.63
CA PRO A 135 -6.73 0.13 -15.71
C PRO A 135 -6.89 1.15 -14.59
N ASP A 136 -8.02 1.16 -13.89
CA ASP A 136 -8.36 2.22 -12.94
C ASP A 136 -8.09 1.85 -11.50
N ALA A 137 -7.91 0.53 -11.20
CA ALA A 137 -7.84 -0.02 -9.85
C ALA A 137 -9.09 0.36 -9.01
N ARG A 138 -9.20 -0.11 -7.79
CA ARG A 138 -10.31 0.22 -6.90
C ARG A 138 -9.82 0.63 -5.53
N VAL A 139 -10.59 1.54 -4.91
CA VAL A 139 -10.38 1.97 -3.54
C VAL A 139 -11.71 1.88 -2.81
N MET A 140 -11.75 1.22 -1.65
CA MET A 140 -12.99 1.05 -0.92
C MET A 140 -12.77 0.75 0.56
N LYS A 141 -13.83 0.96 1.36
CA LYS A 141 -13.89 0.52 2.75
C LYS A 141 -14.27 -0.96 2.82
N LEU A 142 -13.84 -1.68 3.85
CA LEU A 142 -14.22 -3.09 4.08
C LEU A 142 -15.74 -3.31 4.17
N THR A 143 -16.48 -2.27 4.55
CA THR A 143 -17.96 -2.32 4.65
C THR A 143 -18.69 -2.00 3.35
N ASN A 144 -17.95 -1.74 2.25
CA ASN A 144 -18.56 -1.52 0.95
C ASN A 144 -19.27 -2.81 0.48
N PRO A 145 -20.53 -2.74 0.02
CA PRO A 145 -21.26 -3.92 -0.44
C PRO A 145 -20.61 -4.61 -1.64
N ASP A 146 -19.91 -3.85 -2.50
CA ASP A 146 -19.24 -4.36 -3.70
C ASP A 146 -17.94 -5.11 -3.39
N LEU A 147 -17.51 -5.18 -2.11
CA LEU A 147 -16.26 -5.85 -1.69
C LEU A 147 -16.15 -7.29 -2.23
N PHE A 148 -17.27 -7.99 -2.31
CA PHE A 148 -17.33 -9.39 -2.73
C PHE A 148 -17.19 -9.60 -4.24
N ASP A 149 -17.22 -8.52 -5.03
CA ASP A 149 -16.98 -8.58 -6.47
C ASP A 149 -15.46 -8.64 -6.80
N PHE A 150 -14.62 -8.38 -5.81
CA PHE A 150 -13.17 -8.35 -5.94
C PHE A 150 -12.50 -9.47 -5.14
N PRO A 151 -11.86 -10.45 -5.77
CA PRO A 151 -11.25 -11.59 -5.06
C PRO A 151 -9.99 -11.24 -4.29
N PHE A 152 -9.40 -10.06 -4.56
CA PHE A 152 -8.14 -9.59 -3.98
C PHE A 152 -8.31 -8.20 -3.37
N ILE A 153 -7.80 -8.03 -2.15
CA ILE A 153 -7.71 -6.73 -1.49
C ILE A 153 -6.31 -6.50 -0.90
N TYR A 154 -5.93 -5.24 -0.81
CA TYR A 154 -4.59 -4.80 -0.43
C TYR A 154 -4.62 -3.78 0.71
N MET A 155 -3.69 -3.93 1.66
CA MET A 155 -3.41 -2.96 2.74
C MET A 155 -1.91 -2.80 2.91
N GLU A 156 -1.47 -1.60 3.28
CA GLU A 156 -0.09 -1.31 3.66
C GLU A 156 -0.04 -0.33 4.83
N HIS A 157 1.15 -0.09 5.40
CA HIS A 157 1.34 0.83 6.52
C HIS A 157 0.35 0.62 7.68
N ILE A 158 0.22 -0.64 8.08
CA ILE A 158 -0.81 -1.09 9.03
C ILE A 158 -0.43 -0.92 10.51
N GLU A 159 0.66 -0.23 10.82
CA GLU A 159 1.18 -0.07 12.18
C GLU A 159 0.14 0.44 13.18
N ARG A 160 -0.79 1.24 12.68
CA ARG A 160 -1.89 1.83 13.49
C ARG A 160 -3.27 1.36 13.04
N MET A 161 -3.34 0.42 12.11
CA MET A 161 -4.63 -0.11 11.66
C MET A 161 -5.46 -0.58 12.84
N THR A 162 -6.73 -0.20 12.85
CA THR A 162 -7.73 -0.65 13.81
C THR A 162 -9.00 -1.02 13.06
N LEU A 163 -9.41 -2.27 13.20
CA LEU A 163 -10.65 -2.77 12.60
C LEU A 163 -11.82 -2.57 13.55
N ARG A 164 -12.81 -1.82 13.09
CA ARG A 164 -14.07 -1.62 13.81
C ARG A 164 -14.93 -2.90 13.75
N PRO A 165 -15.89 -3.10 14.65
CA PRO A 165 -16.68 -4.35 14.67
C PRO A 165 -17.34 -4.71 13.34
N ALA A 166 -17.86 -3.73 12.60
CA ALA A 166 -18.47 -3.95 11.30
C ALA A 166 -17.41 -4.38 10.24
N GLU A 167 -16.20 -3.82 10.29
CA GLU A 167 -15.09 -4.16 9.39
C GLU A 167 -14.54 -5.55 9.69
N VAL A 168 -14.45 -5.93 10.98
CA VAL A 168 -14.08 -7.30 11.39
C VAL A 168 -15.05 -8.33 10.79
N LEU A 169 -16.36 -8.08 10.90
CA LEU A 169 -17.38 -8.98 10.34
C LEU A 169 -17.34 -9.04 8.81
N ALA A 170 -17.15 -7.90 8.15
CA ALA A 170 -17.04 -7.82 6.69
C ALA A 170 -15.82 -8.58 6.19
N LEU A 171 -14.65 -8.32 6.76
CA LEU A 171 -13.41 -9.00 6.38
C LEU A 171 -13.48 -10.51 6.68
N GLN A 172 -14.08 -10.91 7.81
CA GLN A 172 -14.28 -12.33 8.12
C GLN A 172 -15.12 -13.04 7.05
N LYS A 173 -16.25 -12.45 6.67
CA LYS A 173 -17.12 -12.99 5.61
C LYS A 173 -16.39 -13.05 4.27
N TYR A 174 -15.67 -11.99 3.92
CA TYR A 174 -14.91 -11.88 2.68
C TYR A 174 -13.85 -12.98 2.56
N LEU A 175 -13.01 -13.16 3.57
CA LEU A 175 -11.95 -14.17 3.57
C LEU A 175 -12.52 -15.59 3.56
N LYS A 176 -13.63 -15.85 4.27
CA LYS A 176 -14.33 -17.13 4.26
C LYS A 176 -15.03 -17.43 2.94
N ALA A 177 -15.44 -16.41 2.20
CA ALA A 177 -16.08 -16.54 0.87
C ALA A 177 -15.07 -16.83 -0.26
N GLY A 178 -13.77 -16.76 0.00
CA GLY A 178 -12.74 -17.02 -1.00
C GLY A 178 -11.83 -15.83 -1.29
N GLY A 179 -12.14 -14.65 -0.77
CA GLY A 179 -11.30 -13.48 -0.92
C GLY A 179 -9.94 -13.62 -0.24
N VAL A 180 -8.96 -12.84 -0.68
CA VAL A 180 -7.59 -12.81 -0.16
C VAL A 180 -7.18 -11.39 0.20
N LEU A 181 -6.52 -11.24 1.35
CA LEU A 181 -5.89 -9.98 1.77
C LEU A 181 -4.36 -10.09 1.64
N LEU A 182 -3.75 -9.19 0.88
CA LEU A 182 -2.31 -8.94 0.90
C LEU A 182 -2.01 -7.75 1.81
N VAL A 183 -1.07 -7.93 2.74
CA VAL A 183 -0.54 -6.86 3.60
C VAL A 183 0.95 -6.69 3.33
N ASN A 184 1.37 -5.47 3.03
CA ASN A 184 2.74 -5.11 2.69
C ASN A 184 3.17 -3.83 3.41
N ASP A 185 4.45 -3.49 3.32
CA ASP A 185 5.07 -2.29 3.84
C ASP A 185 4.71 -1.98 5.29
N PHE A 186 5.10 -2.88 6.17
CA PHE A 186 5.04 -2.70 7.61
C PHE A 186 6.28 -3.33 8.27
N TRP A 187 6.79 -2.68 9.31
CA TRP A 187 8.14 -2.92 9.81
C TRP A 187 8.20 -3.08 11.31
N GLY A 188 9.03 -4.04 11.77
CA GLY A 188 9.36 -4.24 13.17
C GLY A 188 8.34 -5.02 13.98
N ALA A 189 8.66 -5.24 15.24
CA ALA A 189 7.91 -6.10 16.14
C ALA A 189 6.53 -5.53 16.50
N LEU A 190 6.42 -4.19 16.67
CA LEU A 190 5.14 -3.56 17.03
C LEU A 190 4.13 -3.61 15.88
N ALA A 191 4.56 -3.36 14.64
CA ALA A 191 3.69 -3.44 13.48
C ALA A 191 3.21 -4.89 13.25
N TRP A 192 4.11 -5.86 13.38
CA TRP A 192 3.76 -7.27 13.35
C TRP A 192 2.75 -7.65 14.44
N LYS A 193 2.98 -7.16 15.66
CA LYS A 193 2.02 -7.37 16.77
C LYS A 193 0.66 -6.78 16.45
N ASN A 194 0.61 -5.55 15.91
CA ASN A 194 -0.65 -4.91 15.54
C ASN A 194 -1.42 -5.72 14.50
N LEU A 195 -0.75 -6.18 13.44
CA LEU A 195 -1.37 -7.03 12.42
C LEU A 195 -1.99 -8.28 13.03
N ARG A 196 -1.22 -8.99 13.86
CA ARG A 196 -1.72 -10.22 14.52
C ARG A 196 -2.92 -9.95 15.42
N ASP A 197 -2.87 -8.89 16.21
CA ASP A 197 -3.95 -8.54 17.13
C ASP A 197 -5.25 -8.21 16.37
N GLU A 198 -5.15 -7.42 15.29
CA GLU A 198 -6.32 -7.04 14.49
C GLU A 198 -6.88 -8.24 13.69
N ILE A 199 -6.03 -9.02 13.05
CA ILE A 199 -6.47 -10.18 12.26
C ILE A 199 -6.96 -11.32 13.16
N SER A 200 -6.50 -11.44 14.39
CA SER A 200 -7.03 -12.43 15.34
C SER A 200 -8.51 -12.21 15.67
N LYS A 201 -9.01 -10.97 15.59
CA LYS A 201 -10.44 -10.65 15.72
C LYS A 201 -11.25 -11.18 14.54
N VAL A 202 -10.65 -11.20 13.35
CA VAL A 202 -11.26 -11.64 12.08
C VAL A 202 -11.23 -13.17 11.96
N LEU A 203 -10.08 -13.77 12.25
CA LEU A 203 -9.82 -15.23 12.10
C LEU A 203 -9.29 -15.81 13.43
N PRO A 204 -10.14 -15.89 14.47
CA PRO A 204 -9.72 -16.42 15.75
C PRO A 204 -9.25 -17.88 15.65
N GLY A 205 -8.16 -18.19 16.33
CA GLY A 205 -7.59 -19.53 16.39
C GLY A 205 -6.76 -19.95 15.18
N ARG A 206 -6.61 -19.11 14.14
CA ARG A 206 -5.70 -19.38 13.01
C ARG A 206 -4.26 -19.05 13.39
N THR A 207 -3.33 -19.86 12.90
CA THR A 207 -1.89 -19.71 13.14
C THR A 207 -1.19 -19.25 11.86
N TRP A 208 -0.31 -18.27 11.99
CA TRP A 208 0.54 -17.80 10.91
C TRP A 208 1.59 -18.86 10.53
N THR A 209 1.73 -19.08 9.24
CA THR A 209 2.70 -20.01 8.65
C THR A 209 3.72 -19.22 7.86
N GLU A 210 5.01 -19.39 8.15
CA GLU A 210 6.10 -18.83 7.36
C GLU A 210 6.19 -19.56 6.02
N LEU A 211 6.20 -18.81 4.91
CA LEU A 211 6.41 -19.37 3.58
C LEU A 211 7.91 -19.32 3.25
N THR A 212 8.47 -20.48 2.98
CA THR A 212 9.89 -20.58 2.58
C THR A 212 10.04 -20.46 1.07
N MET A 213 11.25 -20.25 0.58
CA MET A 213 11.52 -20.08 -0.85
C MET A 213 11.13 -21.27 -1.73
N GLU A 214 10.86 -22.42 -1.13
CA GLU A 214 10.33 -23.63 -1.83
C GLU A 214 8.84 -23.53 -2.13
N HIS A 215 8.13 -22.58 -1.51
CA HIS A 215 6.69 -22.43 -1.74
C HIS A 215 6.41 -21.98 -3.19
N PRO A 216 5.42 -22.60 -3.89
CA PRO A 216 5.13 -22.31 -5.30
C PRO A 216 4.85 -20.84 -5.61
N ILE A 217 4.41 -20.04 -4.63
CA ILE A 217 4.16 -18.60 -4.79
C ILE A 217 5.40 -17.84 -5.30
N PHE A 218 6.61 -18.32 -4.99
CA PHE A 218 7.86 -17.70 -5.46
C PHE A 218 8.27 -18.14 -6.86
N HIS A 219 7.52 -19.04 -7.49
CA HIS A 219 7.88 -19.68 -8.76
C HIS A 219 6.74 -19.69 -9.79
N SER A 220 5.66 -18.93 -9.55
CA SER A 220 4.42 -19.00 -10.35
C SER A 220 4.58 -18.50 -11.78
N VAL A 221 5.25 -17.36 -11.97
CA VAL A 221 5.53 -16.71 -13.26
C VAL A 221 7.05 -16.53 -13.41
N PHE A 222 7.68 -15.94 -12.40
CA PHE A 222 9.12 -15.75 -12.32
C PHE A 222 9.71 -16.79 -11.35
N ASN A 223 10.78 -17.43 -11.75
CA ASN A 223 11.48 -18.37 -10.88
C ASN A 223 12.44 -17.60 -9.94
N LEU A 224 11.92 -17.12 -8.81
CA LEU A 224 12.70 -16.37 -7.82
C LEU A 224 13.60 -17.34 -7.05
N GLN A 225 14.88 -17.01 -6.99
CA GLN A 225 15.90 -17.88 -6.38
C GLN A 225 16.76 -17.14 -5.34
N GLY A 226 17.39 -17.92 -4.48
CA GLY A 226 18.26 -17.44 -3.41
C GLY A 226 17.53 -17.32 -2.07
N PRO A 227 18.17 -16.75 -1.05
CA PRO A 227 17.55 -16.57 0.26
C PRO A 227 16.46 -15.48 0.20
N MET A 228 15.47 -15.57 1.10
CA MET A 228 14.38 -14.59 1.25
C MET A 228 14.89 -13.14 1.35
N SER A 229 16.02 -12.93 1.99
CA SER A 229 16.67 -11.60 2.10
C SER A 229 16.99 -10.94 0.76
N ARG A 230 17.17 -11.72 -0.30
CA ARG A 230 17.37 -11.17 -1.66
C ARG A 230 16.11 -10.58 -2.27
N LEU A 231 14.94 -10.95 -1.78
CA LEU A 231 13.66 -10.39 -2.24
C LEU A 231 13.30 -9.11 -1.48
N ARG A 232 14.03 -8.78 -0.42
CA ARG A 232 13.76 -7.61 0.41
C ARG A 232 13.92 -6.32 -0.39
N VAL A 233 12.89 -5.49 -0.34
CA VAL A 233 12.82 -4.17 -0.97
C VAL A 233 12.82 -3.12 0.14
N PRO A 234 13.75 -2.16 0.15
CA PRO A 234 13.71 -1.01 1.05
C PRO A 234 12.84 0.09 0.46
N SER A 235 12.37 1.02 1.26
CA SER A 235 11.86 2.29 0.76
C SER A 235 12.94 3.05 -0.02
N MET A 236 12.54 3.71 -1.10
CA MET A 236 13.44 4.48 -1.97
C MET A 236 14.12 5.62 -1.23
N GLN A 237 13.43 6.26 -0.29
CA GLN A 237 14.00 7.38 0.49
C GLN A 237 15.04 6.91 1.52
N ARG A 238 15.11 5.60 1.81
CA ARG A 238 15.92 5.06 2.91
C ARG A 238 16.83 3.91 2.52
N TRP A 239 16.87 3.53 1.24
CA TRP A 239 17.74 2.44 0.84
C TRP A 239 19.23 2.79 1.03
N ASN A 240 20.02 1.76 1.25
CA ASN A 240 21.46 1.91 1.33
C ASN A 240 22.03 2.07 -0.10
N THR A 241 22.49 3.28 -0.43
CA THR A 241 23.05 3.60 -1.75
C THR A 241 24.37 2.89 -2.04
N ASP A 242 25.07 2.39 -0.99
CA ASP A 242 26.27 1.56 -1.12
C ASP A 242 25.93 0.06 -1.27
N TYR A 243 24.64 -0.30 -1.39
CA TYR A 243 24.22 -1.67 -1.53
C TYR A 243 24.79 -2.31 -2.82
N ASN A 244 25.48 -3.45 -2.64
CA ASN A 244 26.00 -4.27 -3.72
C ASN A 244 25.28 -5.63 -3.75
N PRO A 245 24.47 -5.93 -4.76
CA PRO A 245 23.73 -7.20 -4.82
C PRO A 245 24.66 -8.44 -4.99
N ASN A 246 25.92 -8.24 -5.37
CA ASN A 246 26.91 -9.31 -5.54
C ASN A 246 27.69 -9.60 -4.25
N ASP A 247 27.57 -8.75 -3.22
CA ASP A 247 28.17 -8.98 -1.90
C ASP A 247 27.11 -9.58 -0.96
N PRO A 248 27.29 -10.82 -0.47
CA PRO A 248 26.35 -11.47 0.43
C PRO A 248 26.21 -10.76 1.80
N ASN A 249 27.16 -9.92 2.17
CA ASN A 249 27.13 -9.16 3.41
C ASN A 249 26.52 -7.76 3.23
N SER A 250 26.26 -7.34 2.01
CA SER A 250 25.64 -6.06 1.74
C SER A 250 24.13 -6.09 2.04
N ASN A 251 23.66 -5.07 2.77
CA ASN A 251 22.27 -5.00 3.21
C ASN A 251 21.57 -3.73 2.65
N PRO A 252 20.54 -3.88 1.81
CA PRO A 252 19.82 -2.73 1.24
C PRO A 252 19.07 -1.92 2.31
N THR A 253 18.74 -2.53 3.44
CA THR A 253 18.00 -1.90 4.55
C THR A 253 18.88 -1.60 5.75
N ALA A 254 20.18 -1.36 5.54
CA ALA A 254 21.13 -1.10 6.62
C ALA A 254 20.82 0.12 7.50
N SER A 255 20.01 1.08 6.99
CA SER A 255 19.56 2.26 7.73
C SER A 255 18.38 1.99 8.67
N TYR A 256 17.68 0.88 8.49
CA TYR A 256 16.52 0.54 9.33
C TYR A 256 16.96 0.09 10.71
N ARG A 257 16.34 0.62 11.74
CA ARG A 257 16.66 0.34 13.15
C ARG A 257 15.38 0.11 13.93
N GLY A 258 15.39 -0.86 14.84
CA GLY A 258 14.28 -1.20 15.71
C GLY A 258 14.25 -2.68 16.01
N GLU A 259 13.45 -3.09 16.97
CA GLU A 259 13.27 -4.50 17.31
C GLU A 259 12.48 -5.21 16.19
N GLY A 260 13.00 -6.35 15.72
CA GLY A 260 12.34 -7.18 14.72
C GLY A 260 12.43 -6.66 13.27
N TYR A 261 13.38 -5.75 12.99
CA TYR A 261 13.63 -5.23 11.63
C TYR A 261 14.61 -6.07 10.81
N GLU A 262 15.25 -7.06 11.42
CA GLU A 262 16.45 -7.72 10.88
C GLU A 262 16.13 -8.55 9.64
N THR A 263 15.00 -9.24 9.63
CA THR A 263 14.67 -10.25 8.63
C THR A 263 13.34 -9.94 7.93
N MET A 264 13.33 -10.12 6.61
CA MET A 264 12.07 -10.16 5.83
C MET A 264 11.37 -11.49 6.11
N HIS A 265 10.06 -11.41 6.31
CA HIS A 265 9.19 -12.56 6.46
C HIS A 265 8.04 -12.50 5.46
N VAL A 266 7.69 -13.65 4.90
CA VAL A 266 6.46 -13.83 4.12
C VAL A 266 5.62 -14.85 4.86
N GLN A 267 4.53 -14.41 5.46
CA GLN A 267 3.70 -15.26 6.32
C GLN A 267 2.26 -15.29 5.82
N ALA A 268 1.63 -16.44 5.96
CA ALA A 268 0.26 -16.66 5.52
C ALA A 268 -0.65 -17.18 6.64
N LEU A 269 -1.91 -16.78 6.63
CA LEU A 269 -2.99 -17.49 7.30
C LEU A 269 -3.74 -18.32 6.27
N LEU A 270 -3.84 -19.61 6.55
CA LEU A 270 -4.41 -20.59 5.65
C LEU A 270 -5.82 -21.01 6.11
N ASP A 271 -6.68 -21.35 5.17
CA ASP A 271 -7.94 -22.03 5.48
C ASP A 271 -7.74 -23.55 5.68
N ASP A 272 -8.82 -24.27 5.92
CA ASP A 272 -8.77 -25.73 6.15
C ASP A 272 -8.37 -26.53 4.90
N LYS A 273 -8.40 -25.89 3.72
CA LYS A 273 -7.99 -26.47 2.44
C LYS A 273 -6.58 -26.03 2.01
N GLN A 274 -5.85 -25.37 2.90
CA GLN A 274 -4.52 -24.80 2.66
C GLN A 274 -4.50 -23.63 1.66
N ARG A 275 -5.65 -22.99 1.36
CA ARG A 275 -5.71 -21.77 0.57
C ARG A 275 -5.26 -20.58 1.43
N ILE A 276 -4.49 -19.68 0.85
CA ILE A 276 -4.08 -18.43 1.51
C ILE A 276 -5.29 -17.52 1.67
N MET A 277 -5.61 -17.14 2.90
CA MET A 277 -6.63 -16.13 3.25
C MET A 277 -5.99 -14.75 3.45
N VAL A 278 -4.87 -14.71 4.14
CA VAL A 278 -4.10 -13.48 4.38
C VAL A 278 -2.64 -13.78 4.09
N LEU A 279 -2.01 -12.94 3.29
CA LEU A 279 -0.56 -12.97 3.03
C LEU A 279 0.05 -11.68 3.56
N ALA A 280 1.08 -11.80 4.38
CA ALA A 280 1.79 -10.66 4.97
C ALA A 280 3.27 -10.66 4.54
N ILE A 281 3.71 -9.55 3.97
CA ILE A 281 5.11 -9.30 3.61
C ILE A 281 5.67 -8.31 4.63
N HIS A 282 6.34 -8.84 5.64
CA HIS A 282 6.86 -8.08 6.77
C HIS A 282 8.31 -7.68 6.55
N ASN A 283 8.69 -6.47 6.93
CA ASN A 283 10.03 -5.89 6.79
C ASN A 283 10.50 -5.77 5.32
N SER A 284 9.58 -5.48 4.43
CA SER A 284 9.85 -5.21 3.03
C SER A 284 8.79 -4.29 2.48
N ASP A 285 9.14 -3.44 1.55
CA ASP A 285 8.32 -2.42 0.92
C ASP A 285 8.30 -2.66 -0.58
N ILE A 286 7.45 -3.60 -1.01
CA ILE A 286 7.36 -3.90 -2.43
C ILE A 286 6.57 -2.84 -3.21
N SER A 287 5.71 -2.09 -2.53
CA SER A 287 4.88 -1.02 -3.13
C SER A 287 5.71 0.19 -3.54
N ASP A 288 6.70 0.60 -2.77
CA ASP A 288 7.62 1.67 -3.15
C ASP A 288 8.39 1.33 -4.46
N GLY A 289 8.63 0.03 -4.68
CA GLY A 289 9.17 -0.45 -5.96
C GLY A 289 8.21 -0.31 -7.15
N TRP A 290 6.92 -0.15 -6.90
CA TRP A 290 5.89 0.12 -7.92
C TRP A 290 5.57 1.61 -8.05
N GLU A 291 5.57 2.35 -6.93
CA GLU A 291 5.19 3.75 -6.86
C GLU A 291 6.09 4.62 -7.74
N ARG A 292 7.40 4.45 -7.59
CA ARG A 292 8.38 5.40 -8.12
C ARG A 292 9.07 4.93 -9.40
N GLU A 293 8.31 4.32 -10.26
CA GLU A 293 8.82 3.82 -11.54
C GLU A 293 9.41 4.97 -12.37
N GLY A 294 10.70 4.86 -12.68
CA GLY A 294 11.41 5.80 -13.54
C GLY A 294 12.04 7.01 -12.85
N GLU A 295 11.81 7.23 -11.55
CA GLU A 295 12.42 8.37 -10.84
C GLU A 295 13.91 8.16 -10.55
N TYR A 296 14.29 6.95 -10.10
CA TYR A 296 15.66 6.59 -9.77
C TYR A 296 16.07 5.29 -10.45
N MET A 297 16.86 5.39 -11.50
CA MET A 297 17.21 4.24 -12.35
C MET A 297 17.93 3.12 -11.59
N ASP A 298 18.81 3.44 -10.65
CA ASP A 298 19.54 2.43 -9.89
C ASP A 298 18.60 1.70 -8.93
N TYR A 299 17.72 2.42 -8.23
CA TYR A 299 16.69 1.81 -7.41
C TYR A 299 15.76 0.94 -8.24
N PHE A 300 15.29 1.44 -9.39
CA PHE A 300 14.41 0.71 -10.29
C PHE A 300 15.03 -0.64 -10.71
N LYS A 301 16.28 -0.63 -11.17
CA LYS A 301 16.96 -1.87 -11.59
C LYS A 301 17.23 -2.83 -10.43
N LEU A 302 17.61 -2.33 -9.27
CA LEU A 302 17.99 -3.16 -8.13
C LEU A 302 16.79 -3.74 -7.39
N PHE A 303 15.68 -3.01 -7.34
CA PHE A 303 14.55 -3.35 -6.48
C PHE A 303 13.24 -3.49 -7.26
N SER A 304 12.85 -2.54 -8.10
CA SER A 304 11.57 -2.62 -8.82
C SER A 304 11.55 -3.76 -9.82
N GLU A 305 12.45 -3.72 -10.81
CA GLU A 305 12.54 -4.69 -11.90
C GLU A 305 13.04 -6.07 -11.41
N ALA A 306 14.03 -6.07 -10.52
CA ALA A 306 14.67 -7.31 -10.08
C ALA A 306 13.87 -8.07 -9.00
N ARG A 307 12.99 -7.42 -8.23
CA ARG A 307 12.36 -8.00 -7.04
C ARG A 307 10.88 -7.68 -6.92
N SER A 308 10.54 -6.39 -6.86
CA SER A 308 9.21 -5.91 -6.48
C SER A 308 8.14 -6.36 -7.48
N TYR A 309 8.32 -6.11 -8.77
CA TYR A 309 7.42 -6.58 -9.81
C TYR A 309 7.39 -8.12 -9.94
N PRO A 310 8.52 -8.82 -9.99
CA PRO A 310 8.50 -10.28 -10.06
C PRO A 310 7.81 -10.93 -8.87
N LEU A 311 8.05 -10.43 -7.64
CA LEU A 311 7.42 -10.96 -6.44
C LEU A 311 5.91 -10.67 -6.43
N GLY A 312 5.51 -9.42 -6.68
CA GLY A 312 4.10 -9.03 -6.71
C GLY A 312 3.31 -9.81 -7.78
N ILE A 313 3.86 -9.93 -9.00
CA ILE A 313 3.23 -10.69 -10.08
C ILE A 313 3.09 -12.18 -9.72
N ASN A 314 4.11 -12.78 -9.15
CA ASN A 314 4.05 -14.16 -8.67
C ASN A 314 2.95 -14.33 -7.63
N ILE A 315 2.86 -13.41 -6.67
CA ILE A 315 1.83 -13.43 -5.62
C ILE A 315 0.44 -13.39 -6.23
N ILE A 316 0.16 -12.40 -7.07
CA ILE A 316 -1.17 -12.26 -7.67
C ILE A 316 -1.51 -13.46 -8.53
N PHE A 317 -0.59 -13.91 -9.37
CA PHE A 317 -0.83 -15.05 -10.23
C PHE A 317 -1.11 -16.32 -9.42
N TYR A 318 -0.33 -16.57 -8.37
CA TYR A 318 -0.56 -17.70 -7.47
C TYR A 318 -1.93 -17.61 -6.78
N LEU A 319 -2.26 -16.46 -6.17
CA LEU A 319 -3.50 -16.26 -5.44
C LEU A 319 -4.76 -16.37 -6.31
N MET A 320 -4.66 -16.04 -7.61
CA MET A 320 -5.79 -16.11 -8.54
C MET A 320 -5.95 -17.51 -9.17
N THR A 321 -4.98 -18.41 -9.00
CA THR A 321 -5.00 -19.74 -9.62
C THR A 321 -5.05 -20.91 -8.62
N HIS A 322 -4.91 -20.64 -7.35
CA HIS A 322 -4.91 -21.62 -6.24
C HIS A 322 -5.85 -21.19 -5.13
#